data_f6d5ba1193f83a7b6b2a1e51d8dd2c0a
#
_entry.id   f6d5ba1193f83a7b6b2a1e51d8dd2c0a
#
_cell.length_a   1.000
_cell.length_b   1.000
_cell.length_c   1.000
_cell.angle_alpha   90.00
_cell.angle_beta   90.00
_cell.angle_gamma   90.00
#
_symmetry.space_group_name_H-M   'P 1'
#
loop_
_entity.id
_entity.type
_entity.pdbx_description
1 polymer ?
#
loop_
_entity_poly.entity_id
_entity_poly.type
_entity_poly.pdbx_seq_one_letter_code
_entity_poly.pdbx_strand_id
1 'polypeptide(L)'
;MAGGRPIRVLCYEGTRLNETPRVLVIDVAEVPVSTIIDRWIEEGLDRQGRKRCFKIIGDDGLLYTIHCDYASGDWYLDKSEIA
;
A
#
# COMPACT_ATOMS: atom_id res chain seq x y z
N MET A 1 3.77 7.62 -16.79
CA MET A 1 3.67 6.37 -16.55
C MET A 1 3.20 6.04 -15.23
N ALA A 2 2.31 5.34 -15.18
CA ALA A 2 1.71 5.04 -14.02
C ALA A 2 2.57 4.26 -13.19
N GLY A 3 2.69 4.53 -12.09
CA GLY A 3 3.47 3.80 -11.30
C GLY A 3 2.83 2.71 -10.67
N GLY A 4 3.08 1.87 -10.09
CA GLY A 4 2.34 0.95 -9.33
C GLY A 4 2.20 -0.40 -9.94
N ARG A 5 2.75 -1.38 -9.29
CA ARG A 5 2.62 -2.75 -9.68
C ARG A 5 1.52 -3.36 -8.85
N PRO A 6 0.56 -4.04 -9.44
CA PRO A 6 -0.54 -4.62 -8.65
C PRO A 6 -0.01 -5.63 -7.63
N ILE A 7 -0.51 -5.54 -6.42
CA ILE A 7 -0.18 -6.49 -5.37
C ILE A 7 -1.44 -6.78 -4.58
N ARG A 8 -1.35 -7.72 -3.67
CA ARG A 8 -2.42 -7.97 -2.74
C ARG A 8 -1.96 -7.54 -1.38
N VAL A 9 -2.88 -7.13 -0.56
CA VAL A 9 -2.58 -6.68 0.78
C VAL A 9 -3.60 -7.27 1.71
N LEU A 10 -3.15 -7.95 2.74
CA LEU A 10 -4.03 -8.44 3.77
C LEU A 10 -4.07 -7.40 4.86
N CYS A 11 -5.25 -7.05 5.28
CA CYS A 11 -5.42 -5.98 6.26
C CYS A 11 -6.03 -6.53 7.53
N TYR A 12 -5.86 -5.78 8.60
CA TYR A 12 -6.56 -6.11 9.82
C TYR A 12 -8.02 -5.84 9.56
N GLU A 13 -8.87 -6.52 10.26
CA GLU A 13 -10.26 -6.29 10.12
C GLU A 13 -10.55 -4.86 10.48
N GLY A 14 -11.63 -4.37 10.00
CA GLY A 14 -12.02 -3.03 10.22
C GLY A 14 -12.88 -2.61 9.09
N THR A 15 -13.28 -1.36 9.06
CA THR A 15 -14.10 -0.88 7.99
C THR A 15 -13.18 -0.60 6.81
N ARG A 16 -13.75 -0.49 5.65
CA ARG A 16 -12.97 -0.19 4.47
C ARG A 16 -12.17 1.08 4.62
N LEU A 17 -12.71 2.03 5.35
CA LEU A 17 -12.05 3.31 5.49
C LEU A 17 -10.87 3.26 6.42
N ASN A 18 -10.80 2.24 7.24
CA ASN A 18 -9.75 2.15 8.24
C ASN A 18 -8.88 0.92 8.10
N GLU A 19 -8.83 0.36 6.90
CA GLU A 19 -8.00 -0.80 6.69
C GLU A 19 -6.54 -0.45 6.91
N THR A 20 -5.85 -1.30 7.62
CA THR A 20 -4.44 -1.11 7.90
C THR A 20 -3.67 -2.28 7.32
N PRO A 21 -2.71 -2.03 6.44
CA PRO A 21 -1.94 -3.12 5.84
C PRO A 21 -1.22 -3.94 6.90
N ARG A 22 -1.29 -5.23 6.77
CA ARG A 22 -0.64 -6.13 7.70
C ARG A 22 0.36 -7.03 6.99
N VAL A 23 0.02 -7.54 5.82
CA VAL A 23 0.91 -8.38 5.05
C VAL A 23 0.80 -7.96 3.60
N LEU A 24 1.93 -7.75 2.95
CA LEU A 24 1.95 -7.48 1.51
C LEU A 24 2.20 -8.80 0.80
N VAL A 25 1.44 -9.07 -0.24
CA VAL A 25 1.66 -10.26 -1.04
C VAL A 25 2.11 -9.80 -2.41
N ILE A 26 3.40 -9.95 -2.66
CA ILE A 26 4.01 -9.48 -3.89
C ILE A 26 4.42 -10.72 -4.67
N ASP A 27 3.76 -10.96 -5.78
CA ASP A 27 3.88 -12.21 -6.53
C ASP A 27 3.50 -13.35 -5.60
N VAL A 28 4.43 -14.21 -5.24
CA VAL A 28 4.15 -15.30 -4.35
C VAL A 28 4.74 -15.09 -2.97
N ALA A 29 5.38 -13.96 -2.76
CA ALA A 29 6.06 -13.72 -1.49
C ALA A 29 5.16 -12.95 -0.55
N GLU A 30 5.13 -13.35 0.69
CA GLU A 30 4.39 -12.63 1.71
C GLU A 30 5.36 -11.84 2.56
N VAL A 31 5.09 -10.56 2.72
CA VAL A 31 5.95 -9.68 3.49
C VAL A 31 5.13 -9.08 4.62
N PRO A 32 5.29 -9.59 5.82
CA PRO A 32 4.58 -8.99 6.95
C PRO A 32 5.04 -7.55 7.18
N VAL A 33 4.13 -6.70 7.57
CA VAL A 33 4.43 -5.30 7.84
C VAL A 33 4.96 -5.21 9.26
N SER A 34 6.17 -4.70 9.40
CA SER A 34 6.78 -4.52 10.70
C SER A 34 6.30 -3.21 11.31
N THR A 35 6.31 -2.14 10.53
CA THR A 35 5.88 -0.86 11.05
C THR A 35 5.35 0.02 9.93
N ILE A 36 4.44 0.91 10.24
CA ILE A 36 3.95 1.88 9.29
C ILE A 36 4.62 3.20 9.64
N ILE A 37 5.40 3.73 8.70
CA ILE A 37 6.13 4.96 8.94
C ILE A 37 5.25 6.16 8.68
N ASP A 38 4.45 6.08 7.63
CA ASP A 38 3.67 7.23 7.24
C ASP A 38 2.43 6.79 6.47
N ARG A 39 1.44 7.64 6.46
CA ARG A 39 0.23 7.38 5.68
C ARG A 39 -0.32 8.73 5.26
N TRP A 40 -0.84 8.79 4.04
CA TRP A 40 -1.42 10.03 3.55
C TRP A 40 -2.41 9.72 2.44
N ILE A 41 -3.15 10.74 2.03
CA ILE A 41 -4.12 10.59 0.97
C ILE A 41 -3.71 11.52 -0.15
N GLU A 42 -3.74 11.01 -1.37
CA GLU A 42 -3.45 11.81 -2.55
C GLU A 42 -4.70 11.88 -3.39
N GLU A 43 -4.96 13.02 -3.98
CA GLU A 43 -6.10 13.19 -4.88
C GLU A 43 -5.59 13.51 -6.25
N GLY A 44 -6.19 12.88 -7.24
CA GLY A 44 -5.80 13.11 -8.61
C GLY A 44 -6.27 14.46 -9.09
N LEU A 45 -5.55 15.02 -10.01
CA LEU A 45 -5.87 16.30 -10.57
C LEU A 45 -7.12 16.25 -11.41
N ASP A 46 -7.40 15.13 -12.02
CA ASP A 46 -8.52 14.98 -12.88
C ASP A 46 -9.70 14.38 -12.23
N ARG A 47 -9.85 14.45 -10.99
CA ARG A 47 -10.91 13.78 -10.30
C ARG A 47 -10.84 12.30 -10.50
N GLN A 48 -9.70 11.77 -10.82
CA GLN A 48 -9.53 10.37 -10.99
C GLN A 48 -9.66 9.64 -9.70
N GLY A 49 -9.89 10.28 -8.68
CA GLY A 49 -10.11 9.60 -7.46
C GLY A 49 -8.98 9.76 -6.51
N ARG A 50 -9.15 9.20 -5.36
CA ARG A 50 -8.20 9.31 -4.29
C ARG A 50 -7.45 8.04 -4.15
N LYS A 51 -6.25 8.16 -3.58
CA LYS A 51 -5.46 7.02 -3.21
C LYS A 51 -5.10 7.15 -1.76
N ARG A 52 -5.15 6.04 -1.05
CA ARG A 52 -4.63 5.99 0.32
C ARG A 52 -3.24 5.43 0.23
N CYS A 53 -2.27 6.17 0.68
CA CYS A 53 -0.86 5.82 0.52
C CYS A 53 -0.24 5.49 1.86
N PHE A 54 0.68 4.54 1.84
CA PHE A 54 1.36 4.12 3.05
C PHE A 54 2.83 3.92 2.77
N LYS A 55 3.66 4.28 3.73
CA LYS A 55 5.08 3.97 3.68
C LYS A 55 5.34 3.06 4.86
N ILE A 56 5.79 1.87 4.57
CA ILE A 56 5.93 0.84 5.60
C ILE A 56 7.30 0.19 5.54
N ILE A 57 7.69 -0.44 6.63
CA ILE A 57 8.87 -1.29 6.67
C ILE A 57 8.37 -2.71 6.81
N GLY A 58 8.81 -3.59 5.91
CA GLY A 58 8.48 -4.99 5.99
C GLY A 58 9.40 -5.69 6.98
N ASP A 59 9.01 -6.91 7.34
CA ASP A 59 9.82 -7.66 8.26
C ASP A 59 11.12 -8.12 7.60
N ASP A 60 11.26 -7.94 6.32
CA ASP A 60 12.51 -8.18 5.61
C ASP A 60 13.44 -6.98 5.66
N GLY A 61 13.05 -5.90 6.32
CA GLY A 61 13.88 -4.72 6.45
C GLY A 61 13.80 -3.75 5.31
N LEU A 62 12.96 -3.99 4.33
CA LEU A 62 12.85 -3.08 3.19
C LEU A 62 11.73 -2.08 3.41
N LEU A 63 11.91 -0.92 2.81
CA LEU A 63 10.92 0.13 2.86
C LEU A 63 10.04 0.03 1.62
N TYR A 64 8.76 -0.05 1.81
CA TYR A 64 7.80 -0.16 0.72
C TYR A 64 6.87 1.02 0.71
N THR A 65 6.63 1.58 -0.47
CA THR A 65 5.62 2.61 -0.64
C THR A 65 4.49 1.99 -1.45
N ILE A 66 3.32 1.95 -0.89
CA ILE A 66 2.18 1.31 -1.51
C ILE A 66 0.99 2.25 -1.50
N HIS A 67 0.02 1.97 -2.35
CA HIS A 67 -1.22 2.72 -2.28
C HIS A 67 -2.43 1.84 -2.60
N CYS A 68 -3.56 2.27 -2.10
CA CYS A 68 -4.84 1.63 -2.37
C CYS A 68 -5.71 2.65 -3.09
N ASP A 69 -6.25 2.23 -4.23
CA ASP A 69 -7.12 3.07 -5.01
C ASP A 69 -8.51 3.07 -4.36
N TYR A 70 -9.04 4.22 -4.05
CA TYR A 70 -10.34 4.32 -3.41
C TYR A 70 -11.44 3.75 -4.29
N ALA A 71 -11.37 4.01 -5.57
CA ALA A 71 -12.43 3.61 -6.46
C ALA A 71 -12.53 2.11 -6.63
N SER A 72 -11.41 1.46 -6.80
CA SER A 72 -11.42 0.02 -7.07
C SER A 72 -11.13 -0.83 -5.86
N GLY A 73 -10.47 -0.25 -4.87
CA GLY A 73 -10.03 -1.03 -3.71
C GLY A 73 -8.79 -1.84 -3.98
N ASP A 74 -8.17 -1.66 -5.12
CA ASP A 74 -6.97 -2.43 -5.47
C ASP A 74 -5.74 -1.78 -4.88
N TRP A 75 -4.76 -2.61 -4.60
CA TRP A 75 -3.51 -2.14 -4.01
C TRP A 75 -2.37 -2.24 -5.02
N TYR A 76 -1.44 -1.32 -4.90
CA TYR A 76 -0.31 -1.24 -5.81
C TYR A 76 0.97 -0.96 -5.04
N LEU A 77 2.06 -1.54 -5.50
CA LEU A 77 3.38 -1.25 -4.96
C LEU A 77 4.01 -0.19 -5.83
N ASP A 78 4.31 0.96 -5.27
CA ASP A 78 4.90 2.06 -6.02
C ASP A 78 6.42 2.01 -6.02
N LYS A 79 7.00 1.57 -4.91
CA LYS A 79 8.44 1.63 -4.78
C LYS A 79 8.90 0.75 -3.65
N SER A 80 10.05 0.16 -3.79
CA SER A 80 10.66 -0.55 -2.68
C SER A 80 12.14 -0.19 -2.64
N GLU A 81 12.68 -0.04 -1.47
CA GLU A 81 14.08 0.36 -1.32
C GLU A 81 14.61 -0.10 0.02
N ILE A 82 15.89 -0.05 0.17
CA ILE A 82 16.52 -0.44 1.41
C ILE A 82 16.25 0.64 2.43
N ALA A 83 15.76 0.25 3.56
CA ALA A 83 15.39 1.21 4.60
C ALA A 83 16.61 1.79 5.30
#